data_d0b8c235c2be8eabb26957e12c1a046e
#
_entry.id   d0b8c235c2be8eabb26957e12c1a046e
#
_cell.length_a   1.000
_cell.length_b   1.000
_cell.length_c   1.000
_cell.angle_alpha   90.00
_cell.angle_beta   90.00
_cell.angle_gamma   90.00
#
_symmetry.space_group_name_H-M   'P 1'
#
loop_
_entity.id
_entity.type
_entity.pdbx_description
1 polymer ?
#
loop_
_entity_poly.entity_id
_entity_poly.type
_entity_poly.pdbx_seq_one_letter_code
_entity_poly.pdbx_strand_id
1 'polypeptide(L)'
;RWNVVFAAAPFLTGNYQPFRIFYRMPYAKYQLTCHVSRDQHISTIAINSYLCKKFQMSTLQTEAKMNYKVKDIALADWGRKEIEIAEKEMPGLMALRKKYGTEKPLKGARIMGSLHMTIQTAVLIETLKELGADVRWASCNIFSTQDHAAAAIAAAGTPVFAWKGETLEEYWWATAQALNFDGKGPELIVDDGGDATLMIHLGVQIEKNPALLDTPVHTPD
;
A
#
# COMPACT_ATOMS: atom_id res chain seq x y z
N ARG A 1 11.49 16.30 -11.57
CA ARG A 1 11.96 15.01 -12.13
C ARG A 1 12.15 14.05 -10.98
N TRP A 2 11.29 13.07 -10.89
CA TRP A 2 11.34 11.99 -9.90
C TRP A 2 12.19 10.86 -10.48
N ASN A 3 13.27 10.49 -9.83
CA ASN A 3 14.04 9.32 -10.18
C ASN A 3 13.73 8.21 -9.17
N VAL A 4 12.92 7.24 -9.58
CA VAL A 4 12.74 6.00 -8.82
C VAL A 4 13.83 5.04 -9.31
N VAL A 5 14.78 4.72 -8.45
CA VAL A 5 15.84 3.74 -8.76
C VAL A 5 15.45 2.41 -8.13
N PHE A 6 15.06 1.45 -8.95
CA PHE A 6 14.96 0.06 -8.55
C PHE A 6 16.36 -0.59 -8.64
N ALA A 7 16.94 -0.90 -7.49
CA ALA A 7 18.13 -1.75 -7.45
C ALA A 7 17.68 -3.21 -7.30
N ALA A 8 17.72 -3.98 -8.39
CA ALA A 8 17.56 -5.43 -8.34
C ALA A 8 18.90 -6.05 -7.98
N ALA A 9 18.97 -6.73 -6.84
CA ALA A 9 20.08 -7.64 -6.54
C ALA A 9 19.73 -9.06 -7.01
N PRO A 10 20.70 -9.86 -7.49
CA PRO A 10 20.45 -11.17 -8.06
C PRO A 10 19.98 -12.17 -6.98
N PHE A 11 18.88 -12.83 -7.28
CA PHE A 11 18.39 -13.97 -6.51
C PHE A 11 19.31 -15.18 -6.78
N LEU A 12 20.25 -15.45 -5.89
CA LEU A 12 20.90 -16.76 -5.81
C LEU A 12 21.19 -17.09 -4.35
N THR A 13 20.64 -18.24 -3.94
CA THR A 13 20.96 -19.06 -2.74
C THR A 13 20.71 -18.48 -1.33
N GLY A 14 19.65 -18.94 -0.71
CA GLY A 14 19.57 -19.47 0.67
C GLY A 14 19.79 -18.58 1.90
N ASN A 15 20.35 -17.37 1.79
CA ASN A 15 20.58 -16.47 2.92
C ASN A 15 20.11 -15.06 2.57
N TYR A 16 18.92 -14.70 3.05
CA TYR A 16 18.34 -13.38 2.87
C TYR A 16 19.15 -12.32 3.61
N GLN A 17 19.81 -11.45 2.87
CA GLN A 17 20.27 -10.16 3.38
C GLN A 17 19.10 -9.16 3.31
N PRO A 18 18.96 -8.28 4.30
CA PRO A 18 17.87 -7.30 4.31
C PRO A 18 17.99 -6.32 3.14
N PHE A 19 16.92 -6.14 2.40
CA PHE A 19 16.83 -5.16 1.31
C PHE A 19 16.94 -3.75 1.90
N ARG A 20 17.87 -2.94 1.38
CA ARG A 20 17.93 -1.51 1.65
C ARG A 20 17.27 -0.76 0.50
N ILE A 21 16.14 -0.11 0.77
CA ILE A 21 15.54 0.84 -0.16
C ILE A 21 16.09 2.21 0.20
N PHE A 22 16.82 2.84 -0.72
CA PHE A 22 17.33 4.18 -0.52
C PHE A 22 16.35 5.18 -1.15
N TYR A 23 15.71 6.00 -0.34
CA TYR A 23 15.03 7.21 -0.80
C TYR A 23 16.00 8.39 -0.70
N ARG A 24 16.25 9.05 -1.81
CA ARG A 24 16.96 10.33 -1.83
C ARG A 24 15.96 11.44 -2.10
N MET A 25 15.49 12.09 -1.04
CA MET A 25 14.76 13.35 -1.17
C MET A 25 15.73 14.53 -1.26
N PRO A 26 15.54 15.51 -2.18
CA PRO A 26 16.48 16.63 -2.36
C PRO A 26 16.57 17.57 -1.16
N TYR A 27 15.66 17.49 -0.19
CA TYR A 27 15.55 18.45 0.94
C TYR A 27 15.47 17.83 2.34
N ALA A 28 15.62 16.52 2.50
CA ALA A 28 15.58 15.91 3.83
C ALA A 28 16.95 15.34 4.24
N LYS A 29 17.46 15.82 5.39
CA LYS A 29 18.73 15.40 6.02
C LYS A 29 18.66 14.03 6.72
N TYR A 30 17.59 13.25 6.57
CA TYR A 30 17.41 11.99 7.30
C TYR A 30 17.31 10.81 6.33
N GLN A 31 18.25 9.88 6.45
CA GLN A 31 18.14 8.54 5.84
C GLN A 31 17.35 7.66 6.80
N LEU A 32 16.13 7.28 6.43
CA LEU A 32 15.39 6.22 7.11
C LEU A 32 15.78 4.89 6.49
N THR A 33 16.48 4.07 7.27
CA THR A 33 16.77 2.67 6.90
C THR A 33 15.75 1.80 7.60
N CYS A 34 14.79 1.26 6.89
CA CYS A 34 13.80 0.34 7.45
C CYS A 34 14.34 -1.09 7.36
N HIS A 35 14.65 -1.69 8.50
CA HIS A 35 14.93 -3.13 8.63
C HIS A 35 13.65 -3.82 9.09
N VAL A 36 12.96 -4.51 8.19
CA VAL A 36 11.86 -5.40 8.58
C VAL A 36 12.43 -6.79 8.75
N SER A 37 12.47 -7.28 9.99
CA SER A 37 12.85 -8.66 10.31
C SER A 37 11.70 -9.60 9.95
N ARG A 38 12.02 -10.77 9.41
CA ARG A 38 11.08 -11.82 8.98
C ARG A 38 10.19 -12.36 10.11
N ASP A 39 10.58 -12.16 11.35
CA ASP A 39 9.94 -12.74 12.53
C ASP A 39 8.94 -11.80 13.22
N GLN A 40 8.76 -10.58 12.72
CA GLN A 40 7.79 -9.64 13.26
C GLN A 40 6.48 -9.72 12.48
N HIS A 41 5.59 -10.62 12.91
CA HIS A 41 4.18 -10.55 12.59
C HIS A 41 3.60 -9.30 13.27
N ILE A 42 3.56 -8.18 12.54
CA ILE A 42 2.87 -6.99 13.04
C ILE A 42 1.41 -7.37 13.21
N SER A 43 0.95 -7.39 14.44
CA SER A 43 -0.43 -7.73 14.72
C SER A 43 -1.35 -6.65 14.13
N THR A 44 -2.11 -7.02 13.11
CA THR A 44 -3.18 -6.18 12.55
C THR A 44 -4.16 -5.72 13.65
N ILE A 45 -4.28 -6.52 14.73
CA ILE A 45 -5.09 -6.22 15.90
C ILE A 45 -4.55 -4.99 16.64
N ALA A 46 -3.23 -4.89 16.84
CA ALA A 46 -2.61 -3.75 17.51
C ALA A 46 -2.80 -2.45 16.71
N ILE A 47 -2.63 -2.50 15.38
CA ILE A 47 -2.85 -1.36 14.50
C ILE A 47 -4.32 -0.93 14.54
N ASN A 48 -5.27 -1.85 14.38
CA ASN A 48 -6.70 -1.55 14.42
C ASN A 48 -7.12 -0.99 15.78
N SER A 49 -6.61 -1.54 16.89
CA SER A 49 -6.91 -1.04 18.25
C SER A 49 -6.38 0.37 18.45
N TYR A 50 -5.16 0.66 17.94
CA TYR A 50 -4.58 2.00 17.98
C TYR A 50 -5.43 3.00 17.18
N LEU A 51 -5.84 2.65 15.96
CA LEU A 51 -6.68 3.51 15.12
C LEU A 51 -8.04 3.76 15.75
N CYS A 52 -8.72 2.73 16.28
CA CYS A 52 -9.99 2.88 16.97
C CYS A 52 -9.91 3.86 18.14
N LYS A 53 -8.84 3.79 18.96
CA LYS A 53 -8.66 4.70 20.08
C LYS A 53 -8.23 6.10 19.65
N LYS A 54 -7.28 6.21 18.70
CA LYS A 54 -6.72 7.49 18.26
C LYS A 54 -7.73 8.37 17.54
N PHE A 55 -8.56 7.78 16.68
CA PHE A 55 -9.50 8.52 15.83
C PHE A 55 -10.96 8.40 16.29
N GLN A 56 -11.22 7.87 17.51
CA GLN A 56 -12.58 7.61 18.02
C GLN A 56 -13.44 6.81 17.02
N MET A 57 -12.80 6.00 16.20
CA MET A 57 -13.53 5.13 15.28
C MET A 57 -14.42 4.21 16.08
N SER A 58 -15.72 4.29 15.82
CA SER A 58 -16.68 3.32 16.38
C SER A 58 -16.17 1.93 16.05
N THR A 59 -16.19 1.03 17.03
CA THR A 59 -15.80 -0.37 16.90
C THR A 59 -16.24 -0.87 15.53
N LEU A 60 -15.27 -1.03 14.62
CA LEU A 60 -15.53 -1.66 13.33
C LEU A 60 -15.99 -3.08 13.66
N GLN A 61 -17.31 -3.24 13.67
CA GLN A 61 -17.93 -4.55 13.70
C GLN A 61 -17.27 -5.36 12.61
N THR A 62 -17.11 -6.63 12.83
CA THR A 62 -16.67 -7.65 11.88
C THR A 62 -17.61 -7.62 10.67
N GLU A 63 -17.50 -6.57 9.86
CA GLU A 63 -18.17 -6.53 8.56
C GLU A 63 -17.55 -7.63 7.71
N ALA A 64 -18.41 -8.29 6.96
CA ALA A 64 -18.00 -9.30 6.00
C ALA A 64 -16.79 -8.77 5.22
N LYS A 65 -15.72 -9.59 5.15
CA LYS A 65 -14.45 -9.27 4.50
C LYS A 65 -14.68 -8.52 3.18
N MET A 66 -14.58 -7.20 3.21
CA MET A 66 -14.70 -6.40 2.00
C MET A 66 -13.39 -6.53 1.22
N ASN A 67 -13.48 -7.01 0.00
CA ASN A 67 -12.31 -7.12 -0.86
C ASN A 67 -11.89 -5.78 -1.45
N TYR A 68 -12.73 -4.74 -1.43
CA TYR A 68 -12.42 -3.38 -1.87
C TYR A 68 -13.44 -2.37 -1.32
N LYS A 69 -13.07 -1.10 -1.30
CA LYS A 69 -14.01 0.03 -1.14
C LYS A 69 -13.57 1.17 -2.05
N VAL A 70 -14.42 1.50 -3.02
CA VAL A 70 -14.25 2.58 -4.00
C VAL A 70 -15.50 3.45 -4.05
N LYS A 71 -15.42 4.61 -4.69
CA LYS A 71 -16.54 5.56 -4.79
C LYS A 71 -17.76 4.96 -5.49
N ASP A 72 -17.53 4.45 -6.70
CA ASP A 72 -18.54 3.85 -7.55
C ASP A 72 -17.90 2.83 -8.49
N ILE A 73 -18.27 1.58 -8.35
CA ILE A 73 -17.74 0.50 -9.19
C ILE A 73 -18.21 0.58 -10.65
N ALA A 74 -19.31 1.27 -10.93
CA ALA A 74 -19.81 1.46 -12.29
C ALA A 74 -18.85 2.29 -13.17
N LEU A 75 -17.90 2.99 -12.57
CA LEU A 75 -16.86 3.73 -13.32
C LEU A 75 -15.76 2.82 -13.90
N ALA A 76 -15.81 1.52 -13.66
CA ALA A 76 -14.74 0.58 -14.02
C ALA A 76 -14.44 0.55 -15.53
N ASP A 77 -15.48 0.56 -16.38
CA ASP A 77 -15.30 0.52 -17.83
C ASP A 77 -14.63 1.77 -18.38
N TRP A 78 -14.95 2.94 -17.80
CA TRP A 78 -14.24 4.18 -18.14
C TRP A 78 -12.78 4.09 -17.68
N GLY A 79 -12.54 3.71 -16.43
CA GLY A 79 -11.19 3.54 -15.91
C GLY A 79 -10.35 2.58 -16.73
N ARG A 80 -10.93 1.49 -17.23
CA ARG A 80 -10.22 0.51 -18.08
C ARG A 80 -9.70 1.16 -19.38
N LYS A 81 -10.50 1.96 -20.03
CA LYS A 81 -10.11 2.67 -21.27
C LYS A 81 -8.97 3.67 -21.03
N GLU A 82 -9.03 4.39 -19.91
CA GLU A 82 -7.97 5.32 -19.52
C GLU A 82 -6.66 4.60 -19.20
N ILE A 83 -6.72 3.44 -18.51
CA ILE A 83 -5.55 2.61 -18.21
C ILE A 83 -4.90 2.10 -19.51
N GLU A 84 -5.68 1.65 -20.50
CA GLU A 84 -5.18 1.21 -21.81
C GLU A 84 -4.45 2.33 -22.58
N ILE A 85 -4.85 3.57 -22.40
CA ILE A 85 -4.14 4.73 -22.95
C ILE A 85 -2.84 4.95 -22.19
N ALA A 86 -2.88 4.95 -20.86
CA ALA A 86 -1.71 5.16 -20.02
C ALA A 86 -0.63 4.09 -20.21
N GLU A 87 -0.99 2.85 -20.49
CA GLU A 87 -0.03 1.79 -20.83
C GLU A 87 0.87 2.14 -22.00
N LYS A 88 0.32 2.84 -23.01
CA LYS A 88 1.09 3.30 -24.20
C LYS A 88 2.09 4.40 -23.84
N GLU A 89 1.81 5.15 -22.79
CA GLU A 89 2.65 6.25 -22.29
C GLU A 89 3.68 5.79 -21.25
N MET A 90 3.57 4.52 -20.81
CA MET A 90 4.44 3.94 -19.77
C MET A 90 5.27 2.74 -20.29
N PRO A 91 6.08 2.94 -21.33
CA PRO A 91 6.80 1.86 -22.03
C PRO A 91 7.76 1.09 -21.10
N GLY A 92 8.26 1.72 -20.03
CA GLY A 92 9.15 1.06 -19.05
C GLY A 92 8.44 -0.04 -18.29
N LEU A 93 7.22 0.20 -17.78
CA LEU A 93 6.42 -0.81 -17.09
C LEU A 93 5.96 -1.90 -18.06
N MET A 94 5.55 -1.53 -19.28
CA MET A 94 5.16 -2.52 -20.30
C MET A 94 6.33 -3.41 -20.73
N ALA A 95 7.54 -2.89 -20.78
CA ALA A 95 8.75 -3.68 -21.04
C ALA A 95 9.05 -4.66 -19.89
N LEU A 96 8.82 -4.26 -18.63
CA LEU A 96 8.92 -5.15 -17.47
C LEU A 96 7.90 -6.29 -17.52
N ARG A 97 6.63 -6.00 -17.82
CA ARG A 97 5.60 -7.04 -18.02
C ARG A 97 6.02 -8.03 -19.11
N LYS A 98 6.44 -7.53 -20.27
CA LYS A 98 6.89 -8.36 -21.40
C LYS A 98 8.09 -9.24 -21.03
N LYS A 99 9.05 -8.69 -20.30
CA LYS A 99 10.29 -9.39 -19.96
C LYS A 99 10.11 -10.43 -18.85
N TYR A 100 9.35 -10.09 -17.82
CA TYR A 100 9.30 -10.88 -16.57
C TYR A 100 7.93 -11.51 -16.27
N GLY A 101 6.89 -11.20 -17.05
CA GLY A 101 5.55 -11.70 -16.80
C GLY A 101 5.44 -13.23 -16.80
N THR A 102 6.25 -13.93 -17.61
CA THR A 102 6.32 -15.39 -17.62
C THR A 102 7.07 -15.93 -16.39
N GLU A 103 8.15 -15.29 -15.99
CA GLU A 103 9.00 -15.73 -14.88
C GLU A 103 8.36 -15.49 -13.51
N LYS A 104 7.48 -14.48 -13.42
CA LYS A 104 6.77 -14.06 -12.21
C LYS A 104 7.70 -13.89 -11.00
N PRO A 105 8.71 -13.00 -11.06
CA PRO A 105 9.72 -12.86 -10.03
C PRO A 105 9.17 -12.40 -8.68
N LEU A 106 7.95 -11.83 -8.64
CA LEU A 106 7.28 -11.41 -7.43
C LEU A 106 6.26 -12.44 -6.90
N LYS A 107 6.29 -13.67 -7.41
CA LYS A 107 5.35 -14.72 -6.99
C LYS A 107 5.42 -14.95 -5.48
N GLY A 108 4.25 -14.76 -4.84
CA GLY A 108 4.09 -14.92 -3.40
C GLY A 108 4.46 -13.71 -2.56
N ALA A 109 5.01 -12.63 -3.16
CA ALA A 109 5.27 -11.39 -2.45
C ALA A 109 3.95 -10.65 -2.17
N ARG A 110 3.72 -10.26 -0.91
CA ARG A 110 2.60 -9.40 -0.51
C ARG A 110 3.08 -7.95 -0.53
N ILE A 111 2.50 -7.16 -1.44
CA ILE A 111 2.88 -5.76 -1.66
C ILE A 111 1.70 -4.86 -1.31
N MET A 112 1.89 -4.02 -0.30
CA MET A 112 0.97 -2.95 0.03
C MET A 112 1.41 -1.65 -0.63
N GLY A 113 0.50 -0.94 -1.31
CA GLY A 113 0.72 0.40 -1.80
C GLY A 113 -0.06 1.44 -1.02
N SER A 114 0.62 2.50 -0.63
CA SER A 114 0.08 3.76 -0.13
C SER A 114 0.60 4.87 -1.03
N LEU A 115 -0.03 4.99 -2.18
CA LEU A 115 0.36 5.93 -3.24
C LEU A 115 -0.90 6.42 -3.96
N HIS A 116 -0.87 7.65 -4.48
CA HIS A 116 -1.99 8.25 -5.21
C HIS A 116 -2.65 7.26 -6.17
N MET A 117 -3.95 6.96 -5.96
CA MET A 117 -4.67 6.01 -6.81
C MET A 117 -5.09 6.66 -8.12
N THR A 118 -4.13 6.81 -9.02
CA THR A 118 -4.29 7.40 -10.35
C THR A 118 -4.28 6.34 -11.45
N ILE A 119 -4.56 6.74 -12.67
CA ILE A 119 -4.48 5.85 -13.86
C ILE A 119 -3.06 5.27 -14.02
N GLN A 120 -2.01 6.08 -13.80
CA GLN A 120 -0.62 5.61 -13.88
C GLN A 120 -0.30 4.60 -12.79
N THR A 121 -0.83 4.84 -11.59
CA THR A 121 -0.71 3.88 -10.47
C THR A 121 -1.45 2.58 -10.78
N ALA A 122 -2.58 2.64 -11.47
CA ALA A 122 -3.28 1.44 -11.92
C ALA A 122 -2.40 0.57 -12.84
N VAL A 123 -1.67 1.18 -13.78
CA VAL A 123 -0.68 0.47 -14.62
C VAL A 123 0.42 -0.16 -13.78
N LEU A 124 0.90 0.51 -12.74
CA LEU A 124 1.88 -0.06 -11.79
C LEU A 124 1.31 -1.27 -11.05
N ILE A 125 0.11 -1.15 -10.48
CA ILE A 125 -0.57 -2.23 -9.76
C ILE A 125 -0.71 -3.48 -10.64
N GLU A 126 -1.20 -3.31 -11.86
CA GLU A 126 -1.33 -4.41 -12.80
C GLU A 126 0.01 -5.01 -13.21
N THR A 127 1.05 -4.18 -13.32
CA THR A 127 2.41 -4.66 -13.56
C THR A 127 2.90 -5.54 -12.41
N LEU A 128 2.73 -5.11 -11.16
CA LEU A 128 3.11 -5.91 -9.99
C LEU A 128 2.37 -7.25 -9.94
N LYS A 129 1.07 -7.25 -10.27
CA LYS A 129 0.26 -8.47 -10.35
C LYS A 129 0.71 -9.40 -11.48
N GLU A 130 1.00 -8.85 -12.66
CA GLU A 130 1.51 -9.62 -13.79
C GLU A 130 2.85 -10.29 -13.45
N LEU A 131 3.68 -9.61 -12.66
CA LEU A 131 4.93 -10.16 -12.13
C LEU A 131 4.72 -11.16 -10.97
N GLY A 132 3.48 -11.40 -10.55
CA GLY A 132 3.09 -12.46 -9.61
C GLY A 132 2.85 -12.02 -8.18
N ALA A 133 2.88 -10.73 -7.87
CA ALA A 133 2.63 -10.22 -6.52
C ALA A 133 1.14 -10.34 -6.11
N ASP A 134 0.91 -10.53 -4.83
CA ASP A 134 -0.36 -10.25 -4.17
C ASP A 134 -0.35 -8.77 -3.75
N VAL A 135 -1.27 -7.97 -4.28
CA VAL A 135 -1.26 -6.51 -4.15
C VAL A 135 -2.51 -6.02 -3.47
N ARG A 136 -2.35 -5.11 -2.50
CA ARG A 136 -3.43 -4.35 -1.88
C ARG A 136 -3.07 -2.87 -1.92
N TRP A 137 -4.07 -1.98 -2.09
CA TRP A 137 -3.79 -0.57 -2.33
C TRP A 137 -4.71 0.37 -1.57
N ALA A 138 -4.12 1.45 -1.04
CA ALA A 138 -4.82 2.63 -0.54
C ALA A 138 -4.20 3.90 -1.15
N SER A 139 -4.91 5.02 -1.11
CA SER A 139 -4.33 6.29 -1.51
C SER A 139 -3.49 6.88 -0.35
N CYS A 140 -2.44 7.61 -0.68
CA CYS A 140 -1.65 8.40 0.29
C CYS A 140 -2.20 9.81 0.49
N ASN A 141 -3.37 10.14 -0.08
CA ASN A 141 -3.99 11.45 0.04
C ASN A 141 -5.49 11.39 -0.22
N ILE A 142 -6.27 12.07 0.63
CA ILE A 142 -7.74 12.04 0.61
C ILE A 142 -8.40 12.65 -0.64
N PHE A 143 -7.66 13.42 -1.44
CA PHE A 143 -8.20 14.10 -2.63
C PHE A 143 -7.62 13.63 -3.96
N SER A 144 -6.55 12.83 -3.95
CA SER A 144 -5.79 12.51 -5.15
C SER A 144 -6.30 11.31 -5.94
N THR A 145 -7.22 10.53 -5.39
CA THR A 145 -7.79 9.37 -6.07
C THR A 145 -8.56 9.78 -7.32
N GLN A 146 -8.31 9.08 -8.43
CA GLN A 146 -9.14 9.07 -9.62
C GLN A 146 -10.13 7.90 -9.48
N ASP A 147 -11.39 8.19 -9.18
CA ASP A 147 -12.39 7.18 -8.79
C ASP A 147 -12.59 6.09 -9.84
N HIS A 148 -12.50 6.46 -11.14
CA HIS A 148 -12.58 5.50 -12.24
C HIS A 148 -11.35 4.56 -12.32
N ALA A 149 -10.16 5.03 -11.94
CA ALA A 149 -8.98 4.18 -11.83
C ALA A 149 -9.12 3.17 -10.69
N ALA A 150 -9.56 3.61 -9.52
CA ALA A 150 -9.82 2.75 -8.38
C ALA A 150 -10.89 1.70 -8.71
N ALA A 151 -11.98 2.10 -9.37
CA ALA A 151 -13.05 1.20 -9.80
C ALA A 151 -12.55 0.12 -10.78
N ALA A 152 -11.74 0.49 -11.78
CA ALA A 152 -11.21 -0.46 -12.76
C ALA A 152 -10.31 -1.52 -12.10
N ILE A 153 -9.44 -1.12 -11.17
CA ILE A 153 -8.55 -2.03 -10.45
C ILE A 153 -9.32 -2.93 -9.48
N ALA A 154 -10.34 -2.39 -8.80
CA ALA A 154 -11.24 -3.17 -7.94
C ALA A 154 -12.04 -4.20 -8.75
N ALA A 155 -12.62 -3.81 -9.89
CA ALA A 155 -13.34 -4.71 -10.79
C ALA A 155 -12.45 -5.82 -11.37
N ALA A 156 -11.15 -5.55 -11.56
CA ALA A 156 -10.15 -6.54 -11.95
C ALA A 156 -9.71 -7.46 -10.79
N GLY A 157 -10.38 -7.39 -9.62
CA GLY A 157 -10.16 -8.26 -8.48
C GLY A 157 -8.93 -7.92 -7.62
N THR A 158 -8.43 -6.70 -7.71
CA THR A 158 -7.39 -6.22 -6.77
C THR A 158 -8.05 -5.51 -5.59
N PRO A 159 -7.71 -5.86 -4.34
CA PRO A 159 -8.18 -5.13 -3.19
C PRO A 159 -7.68 -3.68 -3.20
N VAL A 160 -8.61 -2.73 -3.43
CA VAL A 160 -8.35 -1.28 -3.42
C VAL A 160 -9.30 -0.61 -2.45
N PHE A 161 -8.75 0.23 -1.59
CA PHE A 161 -9.47 1.01 -0.60
C PHE A 161 -9.10 2.48 -0.84
N ALA A 162 -9.77 3.12 -1.81
CA ALA A 162 -9.47 4.49 -2.19
C ALA A 162 -10.65 5.15 -2.92
N TRP A 163 -10.98 6.38 -2.54
CA TRP A 163 -11.93 7.24 -3.25
C TRP A 163 -11.60 8.71 -3.02
N LYS A 164 -12.00 9.57 -3.92
CA LYS A 164 -11.79 10.99 -3.78
C LYS A 164 -12.72 11.59 -2.74
N GLY A 165 -12.17 12.32 -1.78
CA GLY A 165 -12.92 12.99 -0.72
C GLY A 165 -13.14 12.10 0.50
N GLU A 166 -12.21 11.22 0.80
CA GLU A 166 -12.14 10.50 2.08
C GLU A 166 -12.09 11.49 3.24
N THR A 167 -12.74 11.17 4.35
CA THR A 167 -12.44 11.80 5.64
C THR A 167 -11.11 11.26 6.17
N LEU A 168 -10.50 11.94 7.15
CA LEU A 168 -9.27 11.43 7.76
C LEU A 168 -9.48 10.06 8.44
N GLU A 169 -10.65 9.83 9.01
CA GLU A 169 -11.02 8.54 9.60
C GLU A 169 -11.06 7.43 8.53
N GLU A 170 -11.72 7.69 7.41
CA GLU A 170 -11.81 6.77 6.28
C GLU A 170 -10.44 6.48 5.66
N TYR A 171 -9.58 7.51 5.55
CA TYR A 171 -8.21 7.38 5.07
C TYR A 171 -7.38 6.40 5.91
N TRP A 172 -7.42 6.57 7.24
CA TRP A 172 -6.69 5.67 8.14
C TRP A 172 -7.28 4.26 8.14
N TRP A 173 -8.61 4.15 8.05
CA TRP A 173 -9.27 2.87 7.88
C TRP A 173 -8.84 2.18 6.57
N ALA A 174 -8.83 2.89 5.45
CA ALA A 174 -8.41 2.39 4.14
C ALA A 174 -6.96 1.89 4.16
N THR A 175 -6.06 2.67 4.78
CA THR A 175 -4.66 2.29 4.97
C THR A 175 -4.53 0.99 5.79
N ALA A 176 -5.30 0.85 6.88
CA ALA A 176 -5.32 -0.35 7.69
C ALA A 176 -5.85 -1.58 6.91
N GLN A 177 -6.89 -1.40 6.06
CA GLN A 177 -7.39 -2.47 5.21
C GLN A 177 -6.34 -2.93 4.18
N ALA A 178 -5.60 -2.00 3.58
CA ALA A 178 -4.56 -2.31 2.63
C ALA A 178 -3.35 -3.01 3.27
N LEU A 179 -3.05 -2.75 4.54
CA LEU A 179 -2.01 -3.44 5.31
C LEU A 179 -2.39 -4.88 5.70
N ASN A 180 -3.67 -5.26 5.66
CA ASN A 180 -4.15 -6.54 6.14
C ASN A 180 -4.31 -7.57 5.02
N PHE A 181 -3.36 -8.49 4.88
CA PHE A 181 -3.39 -9.66 4.00
C PHE A 181 -3.90 -10.90 4.77
N ASP A 182 -5.19 -10.93 5.09
CA ASP A 182 -5.82 -12.04 5.82
C ASP A 182 -5.15 -12.37 7.16
N GLY A 183 -4.91 -11.32 7.96
CA GLY A 183 -4.23 -11.45 9.25
C GLY A 183 -2.70 -11.47 9.17
N LYS A 184 -2.14 -11.39 7.96
CA LYS A 184 -0.70 -11.21 7.73
C LYS A 184 -0.41 -9.78 7.28
N GLY A 185 0.78 -9.29 7.58
CA GLY A 185 1.27 -8.01 7.05
C GLY A 185 1.83 -8.15 5.62
N PRO A 186 2.08 -7.00 4.94
CA PRO A 186 2.85 -6.98 3.71
C PRO A 186 4.31 -7.35 3.95
N GLU A 187 5.00 -7.81 2.89
CA GLU A 187 6.45 -8.02 2.89
C GLU A 187 7.19 -6.82 2.28
N LEU A 188 6.50 -6.10 1.41
CA LEU A 188 6.99 -4.89 0.75
C LEU A 188 5.92 -3.81 0.79
N ILE A 189 6.37 -2.57 0.93
CA ILE A 189 5.50 -1.39 0.94
C ILE A 189 6.02 -0.39 -0.08
N VAL A 190 5.08 0.13 -0.89
CA VAL A 190 5.28 1.29 -1.74
C VAL A 190 4.52 2.44 -1.07
N ASP A 191 5.23 3.35 -0.43
CA ASP A 191 4.64 4.40 0.41
C ASP A 191 5.14 5.79 -0.01
N ASP A 192 4.21 6.68 -0.33
CA ASP A 192 4.48 8.08 -0.67
C ASP A 192 3.83 8.99 0.39
N GLY A 193 4.64 9.56 1.25
CA GLY A 193 4.20 10.33 2.41
C GLY A 193 4.61 9.70 3.74
N GLY A 194 4.71 8.37 3.81
CA GLY A 194 5.24 7.66 4.97
C GLY A 194 4.18 7.27 6.00
N ASP A 195 2.90 7.48 5.74
CA ASP A 195 1.82 7.22 6.70
C ASP A 195 1.62 5.72 6.97
N ALA A 196 1.69 4.86 5.94
CA ALA A 196 1.63 3.43 6.13
C ALA A 196 2.87 2.91 6.89
N THR A 197 4.04 3.45 6.58
CA THR A 197 5.28 3.17 7.29
C THR A 197 5.20 3.60 8.76
N LEU A 198 4.65 4.79 9.03
CA LEU A 198 4.42 5.28 10.40
C LEU A 198 3.51 4.33 11.18
N MET A 199 2.40 3.88 10.57
CA MET A 199 1.48 2.92 11.22
C MET A 199 2.20 1.64 11.63
N ILE A 200 3.07 1.11 10.79
CA ILE A 200 3.83 -0.11 11.09
C ILE A 200 4.78 0.13 12.27
N HIS A 201 5.52 1.23 12.28
CA HIS A 201 6.40 1.58 13.39
C HIS A 201 5.65 1.74 14.71
N LEU A 202 4.49 2.40 14.68
CA LEU A 202 3.63 2.52 15.86
C LEU A 202 3.08 1.16 16.30
N GLY A 203 2.67 0.30 15.38
CA GLY A 203 2.23 -1.06 15.66
C GLY A 203 3.30 -1.87 16.41
N VAL A 204 4.54 -1.84 15.94
CA VAL A 204 5.69 -2.49 16.60
C VAL A 204 5.95 -1.94 18.01
N GLN A 205 5.79 -0.64 18.20
CA GLN A 205 5.92 -0.02 19.53
C GLN A 205 4.81 -0.48 20.48
N ILE A 206 3.57 -0.55 20.01
CA ILE A 206 2.40 -0.99 20.76
C ILE A 206 2.52 -2.48 21.14
N GLU A 207 3.00 -3.33 20.23
CA GLU A 207 3.26 -4.74 20.54
C GLU A 207 4.28 -4.92 21.68
N LYS A 208 5.31 -4.06 21.74
CA LYS A 208 6.30 -4.05 22.82
C LYS A 208 5.77 -3.44 24.11
N ASN A 209 4.89 -2.45 24.01
CA ASN A 209 4.31 -1.73 25.14
C ASN A 209 2.83 -1.42 24.91
N PRO A 210 1.91 -2.36 25.20
CA PRO A 210 0.47 -2.17 24.99
C PRO A 210 -0.13 -0.96 25.73
N ALA A 211 0.52 -0.45 26.80
CA ALA A 211 0.06 0.75 27.51
C ALA A 211 0.06 2.01 26.64
N LEU A 212 0.79 2.01 25.51
CA LEU A 212 0.73 3.09 24.53
C LEU A 212 -0.66 3.29 23.91
N LEU A 213 -1.52 2.26 23.92
CA LEU A 213 -2.90 2.39 23.47
C LEU A 213 -3.75 3.29 24.39
N ASP A 214 -3.37 3.43 25.63
CA ASP A 214 -4.09 4.22 26.63
C ASP A 214 -3.52 5.64 26.77
N THR A 215 -2.43 5.95 26.08
CA THR A 215 -1.82 7.27 26.11
C THR A 215 -2.63 8.25 25.27
N PRO A 216 -3.10 9.40 25.84
CA PRO A 216 -3.77 10.41 25.06
C PRO A 216 -2.88 10.91 23.91
N VAL A 217 -3.42 10.97 22.71
CA VAL A 217 -2.70 11.55 21.59
C VAL A 217 -2.75 13.07 21.73
N HIS A 218 -1.61 13.69 22.01
CA HIS A 218 -1.47 15.13 21.84
C HIS A 218 -1.48 15.41 20.32
N THR A 219 -2.60 15.92 19.82
CA THR A 219 -2.58 16.65 18.54
C THR A 219 -1.95 18.01 18.84
N PRO A 220 -0.83 18.38 18.21
CA PRO A 220 -0.41 19.78 18.25
C PRO A 220 -1.52 20.60 17.58
N ASP A 221 -1.91 21.70 18.23
CA ASP A 221 -2.82 22.72 17.71
C ASP A 221 -2.30 23.32 16.40
#